data_ad3acc2244deb00ee860740bf1990859
#
_entry.id   ad3acc2244deb00ee860740bf1990859
#
_cell.length_a   1.000
_cell.length_b   1.000
_cell.length_c   1.000
_cell.angle_alpha   90.00
_cell.angle_beta   90.00
_cell.angle_gamma   90.00
#
_symmetry.space_group_name_H-M   'P 1'
#
loop_
_entity.id
_entity.type
_entity.pdbx_description
1 polymer ?
#
loop_
_entity_poly.entity_id
_entity_poly.type
_entity_poly.pdbx_seq_one_letter_code
_entity_poly.pdbx_strand_id
1 'polypeptide(L)' 'MSNNNISDSIRQLIADKAKLPLSEVTNDLNLEESGLDSFARVELILAIEKQFDVEFSDSESADITTIDDLVNLINTKTA' A
#
# COMPACT_ATOMS: atom_id res chain seq x y z
N MET A 1 15.86 9.64 2.76
CA MET A 1 15.01 8.58 3.31
C MET A 1 15.11 7.36 2.44
N SER A 2 15.22 6.22 3.06
CA SER A 2 15.33 4.97 2.31
C SER A 2 13.96 4.44 1.93
N ASN A 3 13.92 3.63 0.88
CA ASN A 3 12.69 2.96 0.47
C ASN A 3 12.13 2.06 1.56
N ASN A 4 12.98 1.62 2.49
CA ASN A 4 12.56 0.76 3.60
C ASN A 4 11.51 1.43 4.48
N ASN A 5 11.63 2.73 4.69
CA ASN A 5 10.65 3.46 5.51
C ASN A 5 9.27 3.46 4.85
N ILE A 6 9.23 3.64 3.54
CA ILE A 6 7.97 3.62 2.80
C ILE A 6 7.37 2.22 2.85
N SER A 7 8.18 1.21 2.57
CA SER A 7 7.74 -0.17 2.58
C SER A 7 7.20 -0.57 3.95
N ASP A 8 7.93 -0.24 5.01
CA ASP A 8 7.51 -0.58 6.37
C ASP A 8 6.21 0.10 6.75
N SER A 9 6.06 1.37 6.39
CA SER A 9 4.83 2.11 6.69
C SER A 9 3.62 1.52 5.98
N ILE A 10 3.79 1.15 4.71
CA ILE A 10 2.71 0.54 3.93
C ILE A 10 2.36 -0.82 4.50
N ARG A 11 3.35 -1.63 4.83
CA ARG A 11 3.12 -2.95 5.40
C ARG A 11 2.36 -2.84 6.72
N GLN A 12 2.70 -1.87 7.55
CA GLN A 12 2.02 -1.66 8.81
C GLN A 12 0.55 -1.27 8.58
N LEU A 13 0.30 -0.38 7.64
CA LEU A 13 -1.08 0.01 7.30
C LEU A 13 -1.90 -1.18 6.82
N ILE A 14 -1.30 -2.01 5.98
CA ILE A 14 -1.99 -3.19 5.44
C ILE A 14 -2.24 -4.20 6.56
N ALA A 15 -1.27 -4.42 7.42
CA ALA A 15 -1.43 -5.33 8.56
C ALA A 15 -2.62 -4.89 9.43
N ASP A 16 -2.73 -3.60 9.69
CA ASP A 16 -3.82 -3.05 10.47
C ASP A 16 -5.17 -3.23 9.77
N LYS A 17 -5.23 -2.93 8.49
CA LYS A 17 -6.49 -3.00 7.74
C LYS A 17 -6.94 -4.44 7.49
N ALA A 18 -5.99 -5.32 7.17
CA ALA A 18 -6.29 -6.72 6.87
C ALA A 18 -6.34 -7.58 8.13
N LYS A 19 -5.93 -7.03 9.25
CA LYS A 19 -5.87 -7.74 10.55
C LYS A 19 -4.95 -8.95 10.46
N LEU A 20 -3.79 -8.74 9.84
CA LEU A 20 -2.77 -9.77 9.69
C LEU A 20 -1.55 -9.42 10.54
N PRO A 21 -0.80 -10.43 11.02
CA PRO A 21 0.49 -10.16 11.65
C PRO A 21 1.44 -9.52 10.63
N LEU A 22 2.24 -8.60 11.08
CA LEU A 22 3.18 -7.91 10.18
C LEU A 22 4.12 -8.89 9.48
N SER A 23 4.46 -10.00 10.13
CA SER A 23 5.33 -11.03 9.56
C SER A 23 4.73 -11.71 8.33
N GLU A 24 3.41 -11.66 8.17
CA GLU A 24 2.75 -12.22 6.99
C GLU A 24 2.55 -11.20 5.88
N VAL A 25 2.84 -9.93 6.15
CA VAL A 25 2.68 -8.87 5.17
C VAL A 25 4.04 -8.63 4.51
N THR A 26 4.27 -9.33 3.41
CA THR A 26 5.51 -9.21 2.65
C THR A 26 5.29 -8.32 1.43
N ASN A 27 6.38 -7.83 0.84
CA ASN A 27 6.30 -6.90 -0.29
C ASN A 27 5.64 -7.52 -1.53
N ASP A 28 5.68 -8.83 -1.66
CA ASP A 28 5.06 -9.53 -2.78
C ASP A 28 3.64 -10.02 -2.48
N LEU A 29 3.11 -9.66 -1.31
CA LEU A 29 1.74 -10.03 -0.96
C LEU A 29 0.76 -9.40 -1.95
N ASN A 30 -0.11 -10.23 -2.50
CA ASN A 30 -1.17 -9.76 -3.38
C ASN A 30 -2.27 -9.15 -2.52
N LEU A 31 -2.61 -7.88 -2.77
CA LEU A 31 -3.57 -7.16 -1.95
C LEU A 31 -4.96 -7.78 -1.98
N GLU A 32 -5.35 -8.37 -3.10
CA GLU A 32 -6.63 -9.06 -3.20
C GLU A 32 -6.67 -10.32 -2.34
N GLU A 33 -5.53 -11.00 -2.23
CA GLU A 33 -5.42 -12.23 -1.44
C GLU A 33 -5.26 -11.95 0.05
N SER A 34 -4.96 -10.71 0.42
CA SER A 34 -4.74 -10.34 1.81
C SER A 34 -6.02 -10.31 2.65
N GLY A 35 -7.17 -10.40 2.00
CA GLY A 35 -8.46 -10.32 2.70
C GLY A 35 -9.07 -8.93 2.69
N LEU A 36 -8.43 -7.97 2.04
CA LEU A 36 -8.99 -6.63 1.91
C LEU A 36 -10.10 -6.64 0.87
N ASP A 37 -11.28 -6.18 1.28
CA ASP A 37 -12.37 -5.97 0.32
C ASP A 37 -12.20 -4.63 -0.39
N SER A 38 -13.11 -4.33 -1.32
CA SER A 38 -13.02 -3.10 -2.11
C SER A 38 -13.03 -1.85 -1.23
N PHE A 39 -13.85 -1.86 -0.20
CA PHE A 39 -13.98 -0.70 0.69
C PHE A 39 -12.68 -0.49 1.49
N ALA A 40 -12.16 -1.57 2.07
CA ALA A 40 -10.93 -1.50 2.85
C ALA A 40 -9.76 -1.07 1.98
N ARG A 41 -9.73 -1.53 0.73
CA ARG A 41 -8.68 -1.16 -0.22
C ARG A 41 -8.72 0.34 -0.53
N VAL A 42 -9.91 0.89 -0.72
CA VAL A 42 -10.06 2.33 -0.95
C VAL A 42 -9.59 3.10 0.27
N GLU A 43 -9.98 2.68 1.45
CA GLU A 43 -9.54 3.32 2.69
C GLU A 43 -8.02 3.28 2.85
N LEU A 44 -7.42 2.15 2.51
CA LEU A 44 -5.97 1.98 2.56
C LEU A 44 -5.28 2.99 1.64
N ILE A 45 -5.75 3.10 0.41
CA ILE A 45 -5.17 4.01 -0.58
C ILE A 45 -5.31 5.46 -0.11
N LEU A 46 -6.46 5.82 0.42
CA LEU A 46 -6.65 7.18 0.95
C LEU A 46 -5.72 7.48 2.12
N ALA A 47 -5.51 6.50 3.00
CA ALA A 47 -4.59 6.67 4.12
C ALA A 47 -3.15 6.87 3.62
N ILE A 48 -2.76 6.12 2.60
CA ILE A 48 -1.44 6.24 2.01
C ILE A 48 -1.26 7.61 1.35
N GLU A 49 -2.27 8.07 0.63
CA GLU A 49 -2.23 9.39 0.00
C GLU A 49 -2.00 10.49 1.03
N LYS A 50 -2.68 10.40 2.15
CA LYS A 50 -2.52 11.38 3.22
C LYS A 50 -1.16 11.29 3.90
N GLN A 51 -0.71 10.09 4.17
CA GLN A 51 0.54 9.88 4.89
C GLN A 51 1.75 10.33 4.10
N PHE A 52 1.75 10.12 2.80
CA PHE A 52 2.87 10.44 1.93
C PHE A 52 2.65 11.69 1.09
N ASP A 53 1.50 12.34 1.25
CA ASP A 53 1.14 13.56 0.51
C ASP A 53 1.23 13.34 -1.01
N VAL A 54 0.62 12.27 -1.48
CA VAL A 54 0.59 11.90 -2.91
C VAL A 54 -0.86 11.68 -3.34
N GLU A 55 -1.09 11.70 -4.65
CA GLU A 55 -2.40 11.40 -5.21
C GLU A 55 -2.25 10.32 -6.27
N PHE A 56 -3.18 9.37 -6.27
CA PHE A 56 -3.23 8.31 -7.27
C PHE A 56 -4.44 8.51 -8.17
N SER A 57 -4.23 8.36 -9.48
CA SER A 57 -5.35 8.35 -10.41
C SER A 57 -6.09 7.02 -10.30
N ASP A 58 -7.29 6.95 -10.87
CA ASP A 58 -8.06 5.71 -10.88
C ASP A 58 -7.32 4.58 -11.58
N SER A 59 -6.64 4.89 -12.69
CA SER A 59 -5.89 3.87 -13.40
C SER A 59 -4.67 3.41 -12.60
N GLU A 60 -4.01 4.32 -11.90
CA GLU A 60 -2.89 3.94 -11.03
C GLU A 60 -3.36 3.04 -9.90
N SER A 61 -4.48 3.38 -9.27
CA SER A 61 -5.05 2.55 -8.21
C SER A 61 -5.43 1.17 -8.71
N ALA A 62 -5.97 1.09 -9.92
CA ALA A 62 -6.37 -0.18 -10.50
C ALA A 62 -5.19 -1.09 -10.83
N ASP A 63 -4.03 -0.50 -11.12
CA ASP A 63 -2.83 -1.25 -11.47
C ASP A 63 -2.09 -1.78 -10.24
N ILE A 64 -2.42 -1.31 -9.06
CA ILE A 64 -1.76 -1.75 -7.83
C ILE A 64 -2.24 -3.16 -7.49
N THR A 65 -1.31 -4.11 -7.46
CA THR A 65 -1.60 -5.50 -7.13
C THR A 65 -0.88 -5.94 -5.87
N THR A 66 0.38 -5.52 -5.71
CA THR A 66 1.21 -5.90 -4.57
C THR A 66 1.71 -4.67 -3.83
N ILE A 67 2.31 -4.91 -2.66
CA ILE A 67 2.93 -3.84 -1.89
C ILE A 67 4.08 -3.22 -2.68
N ASP A 68 4.84 -4.03 -3.41
CA ASP A 68 5.92 -3.50 -4.25
C ASP A 68 5.40 -2.49 -5.27
N ASP A 69 4.24 -2.75 -5.86
CA ASP A 69 3.63 -1.81 -6.79
C ASP A 69 3.36 -0.47 -6.12
N LEU A 70 2.82 -0.50 -4.89
CA LEU A 70 2.56 0.71 -4.11
C LEU A 70 3.86 1.46 -3.80
N VAL A 71 4.88 0.74 -3.34
CA VAL A 71 6.16 1.34 -2.99
C VAL A 71 6.78 2.02 -4.20
N ASN A 72 6.78 1.34 -5.33
CA ASN A 72 7.33 1.88 -6.57
C ASN A 72 6.59 3.14 -7.02
N LEU A 73 5.27 3.11 -6.92
CA LEU A 73 4.45 4.25 -7.31
C LEU A 73 4.71 5.46 -6.42
N ILE A 74 4.78 5.24 -5.12
CA ILE A 74 5.08 6.31 -4.18
C ILE A 74 6.46 6.89 -4.43
N ASN A 75 7.45 6.04 -4.65
CA ASN A 75 8.81 6.49 -4.98
C ASN A 75 8.82 7.36 -6.23
N THR A 76 8.07 6.99 -7.23
CA THR A 76 7.97 7.76 -8.47
C THR A 76 7.37 9.14 -8.20
N LYS A 77 6.36 9.21 -7.36
CA LYS A 77 5.65 10.46 -7.08
C LYS A 77 6.41 11.38 -6.12
N THR A 78 7.24 10.81 -5.27
CA THR A 78 7.98 11.59 -4.26
C THR A 78 9.43 11.83 -4.64
N ALA A 79 9.86 11.29 -5.74
CA ALA A 79 11.25 11.44 -6.21
C ALA A 79 11.55 12.87 -6.65
#